data_5abac9482afcb6243fd62bc378158af9
#
_entry.id   5abac9482afcb6243fd62bc378158af9
#
_cell.length_a   1.000
_cell.length_b   1.000
_cell.length_c   1.000
_cell.angle_alpha   90.00
_cell.angle_beta   90.00
_cell.angle_gamma   90.00
#
_symmetry.space_group_name_H-M   'P 1'
#
loop_
_entity.id
_entity.type
_entity.pdbx_description
1 polymer ?
#
loop_
_entity_poly.entity_id
_entity_poly.type
_entity_poly.pdbx_seq_one_letter_code
_entity_poly.pdbx_strand_id
1 'polypeptide(L)'
;MRILTVDTSDRSIVGVVEAGATLEEIACERSADARRHAESLAPMVERATGGNRPDMIVAGTGPAAFTGLRAGLVTARALARAWDVPLYGVSSLEALALGGAMRGLDDILAVIDARRRELFVLRARRLGPDDVASGPEIAARADLPARPKTAIVTPNPNLCPELEGAMALECRPEYLARRALALLARKEAGEAVRLDTEPQYLRRPDVHGA
;
A
#
# COMPACT_ATOMS: atom_id res chain seq x y z
N MET A 1 -12.20 4.45 -16.79
CA MET A 1 -11.33 5.37 -16.00
C MET A 1 -10.03 4.66 -15.72
N ARG A 2 -8.92 5.33 -15.99
CA ARG A 2 -7.56 4.76 -15.88
C ARG A 2 -6.87 5.27 -14.64
N ILE A 3 -6.44 4.38 -13.75
CA ILE A 3 -5.86 4.70 -12.45
C ILE A 3 -4.40 4.25 -12.44
N LEU A 4 -3.45 5.19 -12.26
CA LEU A 4 -2.07 4.86 -11.95
C LEU A 4 -1.93 4.65 -10.45
N THR A 5 -1.29 3.57 -10.03
CA THR A 5 -0.97 3.31 -8.63
C THR A 5 0.53 3.29 -8.41
N VAL A 6 0.98 3.81 -7.27
CA VAL A 6 2.39 3.81 -6.84
C VAL A 6 2.46 3.39 -5.38
N ASP A 7 3.13 2.30 -5.08
CA ASP A 7 3.43 1.87 -3.71
C ASP A 7 4.92 1.60 -3.53
N THR A 8 5.46 1.99 -2.38
CA THR A 8 6.86 1.79 -2.01
C THR A 8 7.01 1.34 -0.55
N SER A 9 5.97 0.68 -0.03
CA SER A 9 5.94 0.24 1.37
C SER A 9 6.88 -0.92 1.68
N ASP A 10 7.14 -1.78 0.70
CA ASP A 10 8.13 -2.87 0.77
C ASP A 10 9.13 -2.71 -0.37
N ARG A 11 8.71 -2.97 -1.60
CA ARG A 11 9.44 -2.67 -2.85
C ARG A 11 8.64 -1.64 -3.66
N SER A 12 9.22 -1.10 -4.74
CA SER A 12 8.42 -0.28 -5.64
C SER A 12 7.50 -1.18 -6.47
N ILE A 13 6.20 -0.89 -6.39
CA ILE A 13 5.17 -1.46 -7.25
C ILE A 13 4.45 -0.30 -7.92
N VAL A 14 4.42 -0.32 -9.24
CA VAL A 14 3.73 0.68 -10.07
C VAL A 14 2.82 -0.06 -11.03
N GLY A 15 1.58 0.34 -11.14
CA GLY A 15 0.70 -0.30 -12.09
C GLY A 15 -0.46 0.57 -12.53
N VAL A 16 -1.15 0.08 -13.53
CA VAL A 16 -2.34 0.73 -14.08
C VAL A 16 -3.53 -0.20 -13.96
N VAL A 17 -4.61 0.36 -13.44
CA VAL A 17 -5.90 -0.33 -13.29
C VAL A 17 -6.95 0.41 -14.12
N GLU A 18 -7.70 -0.33 -14.91
CA GLU A 18 -8.90 0.20 -15.57
C GLU A 18 -10.14 -0.08 -14.74
N ALA A 19 -10.85 1.00 -14.42
CA ALA A 19 -12.13 0.96 -13.72
C ALA A 19 -13.27 1.20 -14.73
N GLY A 20 -14.02 0.14 -15.00
CA GLY A 20 -15.22 0.10 -15.81
C GLY A 20 -16.34 -0.61 -15.06
N ALA A 21 -17.00 -1.57 -15.68
CA ALA A 21 -17.94 -2.46 -14.99
C ALA A 21 -17.24 -3.34 -13.94
N THR A 22 -15.97 -3.63 -14.16
CA THR A 22 -15.06 -4.32 -13.24
C THR A 22 -13.77 -3.52 -13.10
N LEU A 23 -12.98 -3.83 -12.08
CA LEU A 23 -11.60 -3.33 -11.93
C LEU A 23 -10.65 -4.36 -12.53
N GLU A 24 -9.84 -3.94 -13.49
CA GLU A 24 -8.88 -4.78 -14.20
C GLU A 24 -7.47 -4.18 -14.09
N GLU A 25 -6.53 -4.96 -13.53
CA GLU A 25 -5.11 -4.60 -13.49
C GLU A 25 -4.51 -4.89 -14.87
N ILE A 26 -4.25 -3.85 -15.67
CA ILE A 26 -3.72 -3.96 -17.03
C ILE A 26 -2.19 -3.89 -17.11
N ALA A 27 -1.54 -3.35 -16.08
CA ALA A 27 -0.10 -3.32 -15.96
C ALA A 27 0.33 -3.38 -14.49
N CYS A 28 1.42 -4.11 -14.21
CA CYS A 28 2.02 -4.18 -12.89
C CYS A 28 3.52 -4.38 -13.00
N GLU A 29 4.26 -3.33 -12.70
CA GLU A 29 5.72 -3.30 -12.63
C GLU A 29 6.20 -3.49 -11.20
N ARG A 30 7.26 -4.26 -11.00
CA ARG A 30 7.88 -4.51 -9.69
C ARG A 30 9.37 -4.25 -9.75
N SER A 31 9.90 -3.51 -8.77
CA SER A 31 11.36 -3.36 -8.67
C SER A 31 12.02 -4.66 -8.22
N ALA A 32 13.15 -4.98 -8.81
CA ALA A 32 13.98 -6.11 -8.37
C ALA A 32 14.64 -5.84 -7.00
N ASP A 33 14.98 -4.57 -6.72
CA ASP A 33 15.63 -4.13 -5.49
C ASP A 33 14.70 -3.23 -4.67
N ALA A 34 14.44 -3.62 -3.43
CA ALA A 34 13.62 -2.87 -2.47
C ALA A 34 14.33 -1.62 -1.90
N ARG A 35 15.54 -1.29 -2.33
CA ARG A 35 16.34 -0.16 -1.82
C ARG A 35 16.50 0.98 -2.83
N ARG A 36 16.28 0.70 -4.12
CA ARG A 36 16.52 1.65 -5.22
C ARG A 36 15.24 2.30 -5.74
N HIS A 37 14.36 2.73 -4.82
CA HIS A 37 13.07 3.29 -5.16
C HIS A 37 13.17 4.49 -6.11
N ALA A 38 14.02 5.47 -5.78
CA ALA A 38 14.10 6.71 -6.56
C ALA A 38 14.53 6.49 -8.02
N GLU A 39 15.42 5.52 -8.25
CA GLU A 39 15.94 5.21 -9.59
C GLU A 39 14.96 4.35 -10.41
N SER A 40 14.16 3.52 -9.74
CA SER A 40 13.28 2.57 -10.40
C SER A 40 11.94 3.15 -10.82
N LEU A 41 11.40 4.13 -10.08
CA LEU A 41 10.02 4.60 -10.23
C LEU A 41 9.73 5.21 -11.61
N ALA A 42 10.55 6.12 -12.09
CA ALA A 42 10.28 6.80 -13.37
C ALA A 42 10.24 5.81 -14.56
N PRO A 43 11.22 4.89 -14.75
CA PRO A 43 11.11 3.88 -15.79
C PRO A 43 9.92 2.92 -15.62
N MET A 44 9.54 2.58 -14.37
CA MET A 44 8.39 1.73 -14.10
C MET A 44 7.08 2.43 -14.48
N VAL A 45 6.94 3.72 -14.17
CA VAL A 45 5.78 4.52 -14.58
C VAL A 45 5.66 4.56 -16.09
N GLU A 46 6.75 4.82 -16.80
CA GLU A 46 6.78 4.85 -18.26
C GLU A 46 6.30 3.52 -18.85
N ARG A 47 6.84 2.39 -18.39
CA ARG A 47 6.42 1.07 -18.87
C ARG A 47 4.96 0.75 -18.51
N ALA A 48 4.54 1.03 -17.29
CA ALA A 48 3.19 0.73 -16.84
C ALA A 48 2.13 1.55 -17.58
N THR A 49 2.41 2.82 -17.84
CA THR A 49 1.46 3.72 -18.53
C THR A 49 1.53 3.63 -20.04
N GLY A 50 2.66 3.15 -20.61
CA GLY A 50 2.95 3.24 -22.03
C GLY A 50 2.93 4.69 -22.54
N GLY A 51 3.31 5.66 -21.68
CA GLY A 51 3.26 7.08 -21.97
C GLY A 51 1.85 7.71 -21.93
N ASN A 52 0.81 6.93 -21.61
CA ASN A 52 -0.56 7.45 -21.55
C ASN A 52 -0.87 8.09 -20.21
N ARG A 53 -1.51 9.25 -20.25
CA ARG A 53 -1.98 9.97 -19.06
C ARG A 53 -3.08 9.15 -18.35
N PRO A 54 -3.01 8.95 -17.01
CA PRO A 54 -4.11 8.39 -16.24
C PRO A 54 -5.18 9.46 -15.97
N ASP A 55 -6.37 9.03 -15.53
CA ASP A 55 -7.42 9.93 -15.06
C ASP A 55 -7.20 10.36 -13.60
N MET A 56 -6.51 9.52 -12.82
CA MET A 56 -6.14 9.79 -11.44
C MET A 56 -4.93 8.96 -11.01
N ILE A 57 -4.30 9.39 -9.91
CA ILE A 57 -3.19 8.65 -9.27
C ILE A 57 -3.60 8.24 -7.86
N VAL A 58 -3.24 7.02 -7.47
CA VAL A 58 -3.38 6.52 -6.10
C VAL A 58 -2.00 6.14 -5.57
N ALA A 59 -1.61 6.73 -4.46
CA ALA A 59 -0.33 6.44 -3.81
C ALA A 59 -0.53 5.70 -2.49
N GLY A 60 0.29 4.67 -2.25
CA GLY A 60 0.42 4.04 -0.95
C GLY A 60 1.06 5.02 0.04
N THR A 61 0.38 5.27 1.17
CA THR A 61 0.87 6.19 2.22
C THR A 61 1.64 5.47 3.32
N GLY A 62 1.94 4.19 3.13
CA GLY A 62 2.60 3.35 4.11
C GLY A 62 1.64 2.72 5.14
N PRO A 63 2.15 2.40 6.34
CA PRO A 63 3.47 2.70 6.87
C PRO A 63 4.59 1.94 6.14
N ALA A 64 5.79 2.53 6.13
CA ALA A 64 6.95 1.96 5.46
C ALA A 64 8.26 2.57 5.98
N ALA A 65 9.41 2.05 5.48
CA ALA A 65 10.69 2.66 5.70
C ALA A 65 10.73 4.08 5.11
N PHE A 66 11.21 5.05 5.89
CA PHE A 66 11.15 6.48 5.65
C PHE A 66 11.57 6.93 4.24
N THR A 67 12.72 6.46 3.75
CA THR A 67 13.28 6.87 2.45
C THR A 67 12.44 6.36 1.28
N GLY A 68 12.03 5.09 1.32
CA GLY A 68 11.22 4.48 0.26
C GLY A 68 9.86 5.16 0.14
N LEU A 69 9.18 5.34 1.27
CA LEU A 69 7.86 5.96 1.31
C LEU A 69 7.88 7.38 0.73
N ARG A 70 8.89 8.18 1.08
CA ARG A 70 9.05 9.54 0.51
C ARG A 70 9.29 9.52 -0.99
N ALA A 71 10.13 8.62 -1.48
CA ALA A 71 10.38 8.52 -2.92
C ALA A 71 9.08 8.24 -3.70
N GLY A 72 8.25 7.31 -3.24
CA GLY A 72 6.95 7.00 -3.84
C GLY A 72 6.01 8.20 -3.84
N LEU A 73 5.81 8.82 -2.67
CA LEU A 73 4.89 9.95 -2.51
C LEU A 73 5.33 11.19 -3.29
N VAL A 74 6.63 11.52 -3.30
CA VAL A 74 7.16 12.65 -4.08
C VAL A 74 6.97 12.40 -5.58
N THR A 75 7.25 11.18 -6.05
CA THR A 75 7.02 10.80 -7.46
C THR A 75 5.54 10.92 -7.83
N ALA A 76 4.64 10.39 -7.02
CA ALA A 76 3.20 10.48 -7.27
C ALA A 76 2.71 11.94 -7.30
N ARG A 77 3.17 12.79 -6.38
CA ARG A 77 2.85 14.23 -6.34
C ARG A 77 3.38 14.96 -7.57
N ALA A 78 4.62 14.68 -7.99
CA ALA A 78 5.21 15.28 -9.20
C ALA A 78 4.45 14.89 -10.46
N LEU A 79 4.08 13.61 -10.61
CA LEU A 79 3.30 13.11 -11.73
C LEU A 79 1.88 13.70 -11.76
N ALA A 80 1.20 13.75 -10.61
CA ALA A 80 -0.13 14.36 -10.50
C ALA A 80 -0.12 15.82 -10.93
N ARG A 81 0.91 16.56 -10.51
CA ARG A 81 1.11 17.96 -10.91
C ARG A 81 1.42 18.09 -12.41
N ALA A 82 2.28 17.22 -12.95
CA ALA A 82 2.69 17.28 -14.35
C ALA A 82 1.55 16.91 -15.31
N TRP A 83 0.74 15.96 -14.93
CA TRP A 83 -0.41 15.53 -15.72
C TRP A 83 -1.73 16.25 -15.41
N ASP A 84 -1.72 17.11 -14.39
CA ASP A 84 -2.94 17.81 -13.92
C ASP A 84 -4.09 16.84 -13.67
N VAL A 85 -3.84 15.85 -12.80
CA VAL A 85 -4.82 14.83 -12.40
C VAL A 85 -4.93 14.76 -10.87
N PRO A 86 -6.08 14.33 -10.33
CA PRO A 86 -6.26 14.14 -8.91
C PRO A 86 -5.32 13.06 -8.36
N LEU A 87 -4.85 13.26 -7.12
CA LEU A 87 -4.01 12.34 -6.38
C LEU A 87 -4.64 12.00 -5.04
N TYR A 88 -4.72 10.70 -4.75
CA TYR A 88 -5.28 10.17 -3.50
C TYR A 88 -4.29 9.25 -2.80
N GLY A 89 -4.32 9.28 -1.48
CA GLY A 89 -3.52 8.42 -0.61
C GLY A 89 -4.35 7.27 -0.03
N VAL A 90 -3.76 6.09 0.04
CA VAL A 90 -4.36 4.89 0.65
C VAL A 90 -3.32 4.21 1.53
N SER A 91 -3.71 3.73 2.71
CA SER A 91 -2.81 2.93 3.54
C SER A 91 -2.39 1.65 2.83
N SER A 92 -1.08 1.42 2.73
CA SER A 92 -0.54 0.20 2.11
C SER A 92 -0.93 -1.06 2.90
N LEU A 93 -1.01 -0.96 4.24
CA LEU A 93 -1.49 -2.08 5.07
C LEU A 93 -2.99 -2.36 4.90
N GLU A 94 -3.81 -1.31 4.72
CA GLU A 94 -5.24 -1.51 4.40
C GLU A 94 -5.41 -2.18 3.03
N ALA A 95 -4.66 -1.75 2.02
CA ALA A 95 -4.68 -2.38 0.70
C ALA A 95 -4.24 -3.85 0.77
N LEU A 96 -3.21 -4.15 1.56
CA LEU A 96 -2.74 -5.52 1.77
C LEU A 96 -3.78 -6.38 2.48
N ALA A 97 -4.43 -5.84 3.52
CA ALA A 97 -5.51 -6.53 4.24
C ALA A 97 -6.72 -6.79 3.32
N LEU A 98 -7.09 -5.81 2.48
CA LEU A 98 -8.13 -5.98 1.45
C LEU A 98 -7.77 -7.12 0.49
N GLY A 99 -6.51 -7.21 0.07
CA GLY A 99 -6.01 -8.31 -0.75
C GLY A 99 -6.19 -9.69 -0.10
N GLY A 100 -6.05 -9.78 1.22
CA GLY A 100 -6.36 -10.96 2.03
C GLY A 100 -7.86 -11.27 2.07
N ALA A 101 -8.69 -10.25 2.33
CA ALA A 101 -10.14 -10.39 2.37
C ALA A 101 -10.72 -10.85 1.01
N MET A 102 -10.20 -10.34 -0.09
CA MET A 102 -10.56 -10.78 -1.46
C MET A 102 -10.21 -12.25 -1.73
N ARG A 103 -9.40 -12.89 -0.89
CA ARG A 103 -9.09 -14.34 -0.91
C ARG A 103 -9.89 -15.15 0.11
N GLY A 104 -10.91 -14.54 0.72
CA GLY A 104 -11.81 -15.19 1.67
C GLY A 104 -11.27 -15.25 3.10
N LEU A 105 -10.25 -14.47 3.46
CA LEU A 105 -9.77 -14.38 4.82
C LEU A 105 -10.64 -13.45 5.66
N ASP A 106 -11.07 -13.88 6.84
CA ASP A 106 -11.99 -13.12 7.71
C ASP A 106 -11.29 -12.36 8.84
N ASP A 107 -10.29 -12.95 9.51
CA ASP A 107 -9.47 -12.30 10.55
C ASP A 107 -8.05 -12.20 10.03
N ILE A 108 -7.63 -10.99 9.68
CA ILE A 108 -6.42 -10.70 8.94
C ILE A 108 -5.49 -9.84 9.79
N LEU A 109 -4.22 -10.22 9.83
CA LEU A 109 -3.12 -9.39 10.29
C LEU A 109 -2.24 -9.07 9.09
N ALA A 110 -2.36 -7.85 8.55
CA ALA A 110 -1.48 -7.36 7.50
C ALA A 110 -0.16 -6.87 8.11
N VAL A 111 0.96 -7.28 7.54
CA VAL A 111 2.29 -7.08 8.13
C VAL A 111 3.28 -6.59 7.08
N ILE A 112 4.03 -5.53 7.41
CA ILE A 112 5.17 -5.01 6.63
C ILE A 112 6.38 -4.86 7.54
N ASP A 113 7.59 -5.08 7.03
CA ASP A 113 8.84 -4.93 7.77
C ASP A 113 9.08 -3.48 8.22
N ALA A 114 9.07 -3.22 9.52
CA ALA A 114 9.39 -1.92 10.10
C ALA A 114 10.90 -1.74 10.36
N ARG A 115 11.75 -2.72 9.96
CA ARG A 115 13.17 -2.80 10.30
C ARG A 115 13.41 -2.99 11.81
N ARG A 116 14.67 -3.13 12.24
CA ARG A 116 15.07 -3.21 13.64
C ARG A 116 14.34 -4.28 14.47
N ARG A 117 14.00 -5.41 13.86
CA ARG A 117 13.20 -6.51 14.46
C ARG A 117 11.80 -6.09 14.90
N GLU A 118 11.22 -5.09 14.24
CA GLU A 118 9.83 -4.65 14.42
C GLU A 118 9.05 -4.81 13.12
N LEU A 119 7.74 -4.82 13.23
CA LEU A 119 6.77 -4.97 12.16
C LEU A 119 5.73 -3.86 12.25
N PHE A 120 5.37 -3.29 11.11
CA PHE A 120 4.13 -2.54 10.99
C PHE A 120 3.00 -3.54 10.84
N VAL A 121 1.98 -3.41 11.67
CA VAL A 121 0.85 -4.34 11.68
C VAL A 121 -0.48 -3.61 11.63
N LEU A 122 -1.45 -4.20 10.96
CA LEU A 122 -2.82 -3.73 10.91
C LEU A 122 -3.74 -4.94 11.00
N ARG A 123 -4.68 -4.89 11.95
CA ARG A 123 -5.70 -5.94 12.07
C ARG A 123 -6.97 -5.50 11.37
N ALA A 124 -7.51 -6.39 10.56
CA ALA A 124 -8.79 -6.22 9.92
C ALA A 124 -9.66 -7.47 10.12
N ARG A 125 -10.96 -7.26 10.30
CA ARG A 125 -11.94 -8.34 10.33
C ARG A 125 -12.95 -8.11 9.23
N ARG A 126 -13.14 -9.11 8.36
CA ARG A 126 -14.10 -9.08 7.24
C ARG A 126 -13.97 -7.78 6.44
N LEU A 127 -12.73 -7.33 6.22
CA LEU A 127 -12.46 -6.09 5.53
C LEU A 127 -13.00 -6.17 4.10
N GLY A 128 -14.10 -5.48 3.86
CA GLY A 128 -14.59 -5.16 2.52
C GLY A 128 -13.92 -3.91 1.97
N PRO A 129 -14.22 -3.53 0.72
CA PRO A 129 -13.74 -2.26 0.17
C PRO A 129 -14.15 -1.05 1.00
N ASP A 130 -15.30 -1.12 1.65
CA ASP A 130 -15.95 -0.03 2.38
C ASP A 130 -15.65 -0.01 3.89
N ASP A 131 -15.08 -1.10 4.43
CA ASP A 131 -14.82 -1.21 5.86
C ASP A 131 -13.61 -0.37 6.30
N VAL A 132 -13.65 0.11 7.55
CA VAL A 132 -12.55 0.82 8.19
C VAL A 132 -11.74 -0.18 9.02
N ALA A 133 -10.46 -0.32 8.70
CA ALA A 133 -9.54 -1.07 9.54
C ALA A 133 -9.12 -0.25 10.77
N SER A 134 -8.76 -0.92 11.87
CA SER A 134 -8.08 -0.27 12.99
C SER A 134 -6.71 0.24 12.52
N GLY A 135 -6.35 1.48 12.90
CA GLY A 135 -5.12 2.14 12.44
C GLY A 135 -3.86 1.28 12.64
N PRO A 136 -2.84 1.47 11.81
CA PRO A 136 -1.62 0.68 11.91
C PRO A 136 -0.84 0.98 13.19
N GLU A 137 -0.15 -0.05 13.72
CA GLU A 137 0.71 0.04 14.90
C GLU A 137 2.08 -0.61 14.64
N ILE A 138 3.05 -0.37 15.52
CA ILE A 138 4.34 -1.06 15.53
C ILE A 138 4.28 -2.17 16.56
N ALA A 139 4.69 -3.38 16.19
CA ALA A 139 4.86 -4.52 17.08
C ALA A 139 6.30 -5.04 17.01
N ALA A 140 6.90 -5.43 18.14
CA ALA A 140 8.11 -6.24 18.10
C ALA A 140 7.78 -7.60 17.46
N ARG A 141 8.74 -8.22 16.75
CA ARG A 141 8.52 -9.53 16.11
C ARG A 141 8.07 -10.57 17.11
N ALA A 142 8.70 -10.61 18.28
CA ALA A 142 8.36 -11.54 19.35
C ALA A 142 6.96 -11.33 19.94
N ASP A 143 6.40 -10.13 19.81
CA ASP A 143 5.10 -9.75 20.37
C ASP A 143 4.04 -9.59 19.27
N LEU A 144 4.20 -10.31 18.15
CA LEU A 144 3.25 -10.24 17.04
C LEU A 144 1.83 -10.58 17.53
N PRO A 145 0.84 -9.67 17.38
CA PRO A 145 -0.49 -9.83 17.97
C PRO A 145 -1.36 -10.83 17.19
N ALA A 146 -0.76 -11.92 16.73
CA ALA A 146 -1.48 -13.02 16.08
C ALA A 146 -2.30 -13.80 17.11
N ARG A 147 -3.52 -14.18 16.72
CA ARG A 147 -4.41 -15.02 17.52
C ARG A 147 -4.60 -16.35 16.80
N PRO A 148 -5.00 -17.43 17.50
CA PRO A 148 -5.44 -18.64 16.83
C PRO A 148 -6.51 -18.30 15.77
N LYS A 149 -6.32 -18.72 14.53
CA LYS A 149 -7.17 -18.44 13.36
C LYS A 149 -6.97 -17.07 12.68
N THR A 150 -6.08 -16.19 13.16
CA THR A 150 -5.71 -14.99 12.41
C THR A 150 -4.83 -15.37 11.23
N ALA A 151 -5.24 -15.00 10.04
CA ALA A 151 -4.41 -15.17 8.84
C ALA A 151 -3.43 -13.97 8.72
N ILE A 152 -2.15 -14.27 8.65
CA ILE A 152 -1.11 -13.25 8.43
C ILE A 152 -0.91 -13.10 6.93
N VAL A 153 -0.93 -11.86 6.46
CA VAL A 153 -0.61 -11.50 5.05
C VAL A 153 0.57 -10.53 5.03
N THR A 154 1.56 -10.81 4.21
CA THR A 154 2.80 -10.03 4.16
C THR A 154 3.50 -10.15 2.80
N PRO A 155 4.21 -9.10 2.32
CA PRO A 155 5.05 -9.22 1.14
C PRO A 155 6.22 -10.20 1.31
N ASN A 156 6.68 -10.40 2.55
CA ASN A 156 7.86 -11.21 2.83
C ASN A 156 7.60 -12.21 3.98
N PRO A 157 7.00 -13.37 3.71
CA PRO A 157 6.73 -14.39 4.73
C PRO A 157 7.99 -15.02 5.33
N ASN A 158 9.14 -14.91 4.64
CA ASN A 158 10.42 -15.45 5.11
C ASN A 158 11.25 -14.44 5.91
N LEU A 159 10.68 -13.29 6.28
CA LEU A 159 11.40 -12.23 6.99
C LEU A 159 11.84 -12.67 8.39
N CYS A 160 11.06 -13.44 9.09
CA CYS A 160 11.32 -13.93 10.43
C CYS A 160 10.45 -15.17 10.76
N PRO A 161 10.86 -16.00 11.73
CA PRO A 161 10.13 -17.22 12.08
C PRO A 161 8.66 -16.98 12.50
N GLU A 162 8.38 -15.85 13.13
CA GLU A 162 7.02 -15.48 13.59
C GLU A 162 6.03 -15.30 12.43
N LEU A 163 6.52 -15.20 11.20
CA LEU A 163 5.71 -15.14 9.98
C LEU A 163 5.58 -16.48 9.27
N GLU A 164 6.02 -17.58 9.89
CA GLU A 164 5.84 -18.91 9.32
C GLU A 164 4.35 -19.20 9.06
N GLY A 165 4.04 -19.70 7.88
CA GLY A 165 2.65 -19.92 7.45
C GLY A 165 1.90 -18.67 6.98
N ALA A 166 2.53 -17.48 7.00
CA ALA A 166 1.93 -16.27 6.44
C ALA A 166 1.71 -16.39 4.93
N MET A 167 0.60 -15.86 4.46
CA MET A 167 0.31 -15.77 3.03
C MET A 167 1.14 -14.66 2.39
N ALA A 168 1.91 -15.01 1.36
CA ALA A 168 2.65 -14.04 0.56
C ALA A 168 1.68 -13.18 -0.27
N LEU A 169 1.59 -11.90 0.04
CA LEU A 169 0.83 -10.91 -0.70
C LEU A 169 1.64 -9.63 -0.85
N GLU A 170 1.64 -9.06 -2.05
CA GLU A 170 2.17 -7.73 -2.32
C GLU A 170 1.03 -6.69 -2.33
N CYS A 171 1.37 -5.41 -2.13
CA CYS A 171 0.43 -4.30 -2.26
C CYS A 171 0.15 -4.03 -3.75
N ARG A 172 -0.70 -4.85 -4.36
CA ARG A 172 -0.99 -4.81 -5.80
C ARG A 172 -1.76 -3.56 -6.21
N PRO A 173 -1.59 -3.12 -7.46
CA PRO A 173 -2.34 -2.00 -8.05
C PRO A 173 -3.85 -2.10 -7.85
N GLU A 174 -4.42 -3.27 -8.06
CA GLU A 174 -5.85 -3.52 -7.88
C GLU A 174 -6.33 -3.22 -6.46
N TYR A 175 -5.57 -3.57 -5.41
CA TYR A 175 -6.00 -3.38 -4.03
C TYR A 175 -6.00 -1.90 -3.65
N LEU A 176 -4.96 -1.15 -4.07
CA LEU A 176 -4.89 0.29 -3.89
C LEU A 176 -6.02 1.02 -4.61
N ALA A 177 -6.25 0.68 -5.89
CA ALA A 177 -7.31 1.29 -6.69
C ALA A 177 -8.70 1.00 -6.10
N ARG A 178 -8.96 -0.26 -5.73
CA ARG A 178 -10.23 -0.69 -5.14
C ARG A 178 -10.50 0.02 -3.82
N ARG A 179 -9.49 0.13 -2.96
CA ARG A 179 -9.62 0.84 -1.68
C ARG A 179 -9.84 2.34 -1.89
N ALA A 180 -9.12 2.97 -2.81
CA ALA A 180 -9.29 4.39 -3.12
C ALA A 180 -10.70 4.70 -3.62
N LEU A 181 -11.23 3.90 -4.54
CA LEU A 181 -12.59 4.09 -5.07
C LEU A 181 -13.67 3.93 -4.00
N ALA A 182 -13.52 2.94 -3.12
CA ALA A 182 -14.45 2.75 -1.99
C ALA A 182 -14.42 3.95 -1.04
N LEU A 183 -13.24 4.45 -0.69
CA LEU A 183 -13.09 5.65 0.15
C LEU A 183 -13.64 6.91 -0.53
N LEU A 184 -13.48 7.03 -1.85
CA LEU A 184 -14.06 8.14 -2.61
C LEU A 184 -15.59 8.11 -2.58
N ALA A 185 -16.20 6.95 -2.79
CA ALA A 185 -17.66 6.78 -2.71
C ALA A 185 -18.19 7.15 -1.31
N ARG A 186 -17.49 6.76 -0.25
CA ARG A 186 -17.82 7.13 1.13
C ARG A 186 -17.70 8.64 1.37
N LYS A 187 -16.65 9.27 0.82
CA LYS A 187 -16.47 10.72 0.88
C LYS A 187 -17.61 11.45 0.18
N GLU A 188 -18.04 10.97 -0.98
CA GLU A 188 -19.20 11.52 -1.72
C GLU A 188 -20.51 11.33 -0.94
N ALA A 189 -20.62 10.26 -0.16
CA ALA A 189 -21.74 10.04 0.77
C ALA A 189 -21.68 10.91 2.04
N GLY A 190 -20.66 11.76 2.18
CA GLY A 190 -20.50 12.69 3.31
C GLY A 190 -19.76 12.12 4.51
N GLU A 191 -19.12 10.95 4.37
CA GLU A 191 -18.33 10.37 5.46
C GLU A 191 -16.95 11.04 5.59
N ALA A 192 -16.46 11.12 6.81
CA ALA A 192 -15.11 11.58 7.09
C ALA A 192 -14.12 10.45 6.79
N VAL A 193 -13.46 10.49 5.62
CA VAL A 193 -12.46 9.52 5.20
C VAL A 193 -11.12 10.20 4.90
N ARG A 194 -10.03 9.49 5.12
CA ARG A 194 -8.69 9.97 4.84
C ARG A 194 -8.25 9.52 3.44
N LEU A 195 -7.96 10.49 2.58
CA LEU A 195 -7.46 10.31 1.20
C LEU A 195 -6.28 11.24 0.89
N ASP A 196 -5.75 11.92 1.92
CA ASP A 196 -4.55 12.74 1.75
C ASP A 196 -3.31 11.86 1.52
N THR A 197 -2.26 12.47 0.95
CA THR A 197 -0.99 11.78 0.69
C THR A 197 0.07 12.04 1.77
N GLU A 198 -0.37 12.33 2.99
CA GLU A 198 0.56 12.45 4.12
C GLU A 198 1.09 11.07 4.52
N PRO A 199 2.42 10.92 4.65
CA PRO A 199 3.02 9.64 4.98
C PRO A 199 2.63 9.20 6.40
N GLN A 200 2.32 7.93 6.56
CA GLN A 200 2.01 7.33 7.86
C GLN A 200 3.32 7.00 8.61
N TYR A 201 3.91 8.01 9.24
CA TYR A 201 5.09 7.83 10.07
C TYR A 201 4.70 7.34 11.47
N LEU A 202 4.83 6.03 11.72
CA LEU A 202 4.61 5.45 13.04
C LEU A 202 5.86 5.54 13.92
N ARG A 203 7.00 5.89 13.34
CA ARG A 203 8.27 6.10 14.05
C ARG A 203 8.85 7.47 13.68
N ARG A 204 9.48 8.12 14.63
CA ARG A 204 10.29 9.32 14.33
C ARG A 204 11.48 8.93 13.44
N PRO A 205 11.89 9.80 12.51
CA PRO A 205 13.11 9.59 11.73
C PRO A 205 14.30 9.37 12.66
N ASP A 206 15.20 8.44 12.28
CA ASP A 206 16.47 8.29 12.96
C ASP A 206 17.34 9.52 12.66
N VAL A 207 17.35 10.47 13.56
CA VAL A 207 18.35 11.53 13.56
C VAL A 207 19.58 10.90 14.20
N HIS A 208 20.56 10.48 13.40
CA HIS A 208 21.89 10.21 13.94
C HIS A 208 22.36 11.53 14.50
N GLY A 209 22.42 11.61 15.84
CA GLY A 209 22.88 12.79 16.54
C GLY A 209 24.29 13.17 16.10
N ALA A 210 24.50 14.46 15.98
CA ALA A 210 25.80 15.09 15.86
C ALA A 210 26.61 14.82 17.13
#